data_d798e7d8e968de9f5e0284ccc195615b
#
_entry.id   d798e7d8e968de9f5e0284ccc195615b
#
_cell.length_a   1.000
_cell.length_b   1.000
_cell.length_c   1.000
_cell.angle_alpha   90.00
_cell.angle_beta   90.00
_cell.angle_gamma   90.00
#
_symmetry.space_group_name_H-M   'P 1'
#
loop_
_entity.id
_entity.type
_entity.pdbx_description
1 polymer ?
#
loop_
_entity_poly.entity_id
_entity_poly.type
_entity_poly.pdbx_seq_one_letter_code
_entity_poly.pdbx_strand_id
1 'polypeptide(L)' 'MTRYRFLDAMGEVVAEQEFAEHALALAWAEDDANDEDVQRVEYLGPEGDWRWAGALKG' A
#
# COMPACT_ATOMS: atom_id res chain seq x y z
N MET A 1 0.68 5.86 -13.85
CA MET A 1 0.71 4.90 -12.73
C MET A 1 0.27 5.59 -11.46
N THR A 2 -0.28 4.84 -10.55
CA THR A 2 -0.77 5.38 -9.29
C THR A 2 0.25 5.14 -8.18
N ARG A 3 0.50 6.16 -7.37
CA ARG A 3 1.41 6.01 -6.24
C ARG A 3 0.67 5.38 -5.06
N TYR A 4 1.30 4.41 -4.45
CA TYR A 4 0.76 3.72 -3.28
C TYR A 4 1.71 3.86 -2.11
N ARG A 5 1.15 3.92 -0.91
CA ARG A 5 1.96 3.85 0.30
C ARG A 5 1.45 2.69 1.16
N PHE A 6 2.38 2.07 1.86
CA PHE A 6 2.14 0.85 2.63
C PHE A 6 2.39 1.16 4.09
N LEU A 7 1.40 0.90 4.92
CA LEU A 7 1.43 1.29 6.32
C LEU A 7 1.39 0.06 7.21
N ASP A 8 2.03 0.17 8.38
CA ASP A 8 2.01 -0.91 9.36
C ASP A 8 0.76 -0.82 10.25
N ALA A 9 0.69 -1.67 11.27
CA ALA A 9 -0.44 -1.71 12.18
C ALA A 9 -0.61 -0.42 12.98
N MET A 10 0.47 0.35 13.10
CA MET A 10 0.46 1.61 13.84
C MET A 10 0.15 2.81 12.96
N GLY A 11 -0.05 2.58 11.67
CA GLY A 11 -0.37 3.65 10.73
C GLY A 11 0.83 4.40 10.19
N GLU A 12 2.03 3.88 10.37
CA GLU A 12 3.23 4.50 9.84
C GLU A 12 3.55 3.99 8.45
N VAL A 13 4.00 4.88 7.57
CA VAL A 13 4.37 4.50 6.21
C VAL A 13 5.71 3.78 6.25
N VAL A 14 5.72 2.52 5.82
CA VAL A 14 6.93 1.70 5.80
C VAL A 14 7.49 1.55 4.40
N ALA A 15 6.71 1.82 3.36
CA ALA A 15 7.16 1.76 1.97
C ALA A 15 6.25 2.57 1.08
N GLU A 16 6.78 2.98 -0.08
CA GLU A 16 6.00 3.63 -1.14
C GLU A 16 6.44 3.07 -2.48
N GLN A 17 5.48 2.77 -3.34
CA GLN A 17 5.74 2.24 -4.68
C GLN A 17 4.66 2.72 -5.63
N GLU A 18 4.92 2.61 -6.93
CA GLU A 18 3.94 2.94 -7.96
C GLU A 18 3.51 1.67 -8.69
N PHE A 19 2.21 1.56 -8.94
CA PHE A 19 1.65 0.41 -9.64
C PHE A 19 0.55 0.89 -10.58
N ALA A 20 0.24 0.07 -11.58
CA ALA A 20 -0.79 0.40 -12.56
C ALA A 20 -2.21 0.24 -11.98
N GLU A 21 -2.37 -0.66 -11.01
CA GLU A 21 -3.69 -0.93 -10.43
C GLU A 21 -3.57 -1.46 -9.00
N HIS A 22 -4.69 -1.39 -8.26
CA HIS A 22 -4.72 -1.80 -6.86
C HIS A 22 -4.30 -3.25 -6.64
N ALA A 23 -4.72 -4.15 -7.53
CA ALA A 23 -4.39 -5.56 -7.38
C ALA A 23 -2.90 -5.81 -7.34
N LEU A 24 -2.13 -5.07 -8.14
CA LEU A 24 -0.67 -5.19 -8.17
C LEU A 24 -0.05 -4.69 -6.88
N ALA A 25 -0.57 -3.59 -6.34
CA ALA A 25 -0.07 -3.04 -5.09
C ALA A 25 -0.33 -4.00 -3.93
N LEU A 26 -1.53 -4.56 -3.88
CA LEU A 26 -1.89 -5.51 -2.82
C LEU A 26 -1.06 -6.79 -2.91
N ALA A 27 -0.82 -7.28 -4.13
CA ALA A 27 0.00 -8.46 -4.34
C ALA A 27 1.43 -8.22 -3.88
N TRP A 28 1.99 -7.03 -4.17
CA TRP A 28 3.32 -6.68 -3.72
C TRP A 28 3.41 -6.65 -2.20
N ALA A 29 2.39 -6.08 -1.55
CA ALA A 29 2.37 -5.96 -0.10
C ALA A 29 2.24 -7.32 0.61
N GLU A 30 1.63 -8.29 -0.06
CA GLU A 30 1.45 -9.63 0.48
C GLU A 30 2.63 -10.56 0.19
N ASP A 31 3.61 -10.09 -0.59
CA ASP A 31 4.76 -10.90 -0.96
C ASP A 31 5.62 -11.21 0.26
N ASP A 32 5.91 -12.49 0.46
CA ASP A 32 6.73 -12.97 1.57
C ASP A 32 8.16 -12.43 1.54
N ALA A 33 8.63 -12.00 0.37
CA ALA A 33 9.96 -11.40 0.25
C ALA A 33 10.02 -10.01 0.86
N ASN A 34 8.87 -9.45 1.20
CA ASN A 34 8.77 -8.13 1.78
C ASN A 34 8.89 -8.24 3.30
N ASP A 35 9.95 -7.68 3.86
CA ASP A 35 10.23 -7.77 5.31
C ASP A 35 9.30 -6.88 6.14
N GLU A 36 8.56 -5.99 5.51
CA GLU A 36 7.71 -5.07 6.22
C GLU A 36 6.36 -5.69 6.60
N ASP A 37 5.90 -5.38 7.80
CA ASP A 37 4.61 -5.87 8.30
C ASP A 37 3.49 -4.94 7.84
N VAL A 38 3.19 -4.99 6.56
CA VAL A 38 2.18 -4.11 5.96
C VAL A 38 0.79 -4.59 6.33
N GLN A 39 0.00 -3.69 6.89
CA GLN A 39 -1.39 -3.97 7.29
C GLN A 39 -2.39 -3.21 6.45
N ARG A 40 -1.96 -2.11 5.82
CA ARG A 40 -2.86 -1.22 5.09
C ARG A 40 -2.17 -0.69 3.85
N VAL A 41 -2.94 -0.51 2.79
CA VAL A 41 -2.46 0.11 1.55
C VAL A 41 -3.34 1.32 1.25
N GLU A 42 -2.69 2.44 0.96
CA GLU A 42 -3.37 3.66 0.54
C GLU A 42 -2.83 4.11 -0.81
N TYR A 43 -3.64 4.80 -1.59
CA TYR A 43 -3.22 5.33 -2.87
C TYR A 43 -3.42 6.84 -2.93
N LEU A 44 -2.59 7.49 -3.73
CA LEU A 44 -2.66 8.93 -3.90
C LEU A 44 -3.75 9.26 -4.93
N GLY A 45 -4.79 9.96 -4.49
CA GLY A 45 -5.90 10.36 -5.34
C GLY A 45 -5.51 11.51 -6.27
N PRO A 46 -6.36 11.82 -7.27
CA PRO A 46 -6.06 12.85 -8.26
C PRO A 46 -5.96 14.26 -7.67
N GLU A 47 -6.49 14.47 -6.49
CA GLU A 47 -6.44 15.77 -5.82
C GLU A 47 -5.28 15.88 -4.84
N GLY A 48 -4.41 14.89 -4.80
CA GLY A 48 -3.26 14.89 -3.91
C GLY A 48 -3.57 14.36 -2.51
N ASP A 49 -4.72 13.74 -2.32
CA ASP A 49 -5.11 13.15 -1.04
C ASP A 49 -4.89 11.64 -1.05
N TRP A 50 -4.52 11.10 0.10
CA TRP A 50 -4.36 9.66 0.25
C TRP A 50 -5.69 9.01 0.57
N ARG A 51 -6.00 7.94 -0.16
CA ARG A 51 -7.26 7.21 -0.02
C ARG A 51 -6.98 5.75 0.26
N TRP A 52 -7.88 5.12 0.98
CA TRP A 52 -7.75 3.71 1.34
C TRP A 52 -7.91 2.83 0.11
N ALA A 53 -6.91 1.98 -0.15
CA ALA A 53 -6.94 1.05 -1.28
C ALA A 53 -7.30 -0.37 -0.84
N GLY A 54 -6.94 -0.73 0.40
CA GLY A 54 -7.26 -2.04 0.91
C GLY A 54 -6.52 -2.34 2.20
N ALA A 55 -6.96 -3.40 2.87
CA ALA A 55 -6.30 -3.89 4.06
C ALA A 55 -5.81 -5.31 3.81
N LEU A 56 -4.71 -5.66 4.45
CA LEU A 56 -4.14 -7.00 4.36
C LEU A 56 -4.59 -7.82 5.55
N LYS A 57 -4.79 -9.11 5.31
CA LYS A 57 -5.06 -10.05 6.39
C LYS A 57 -3.73 -10.39 7.03
N GLY A 58 -3.59 -10.02 8.27
CA GLY A 58 -2.36 -10.28 9.01
C GLY A 58 -2.19 -11.75 9.34
#